data_d6f5a308d52319ff6725cd14a48caf0c
#
_entry.id   d6f5a308d52319ff6725cd14a48caf0c
#
_cell.length_a   1.000
_cell.length_b   1.000
_cell.length_c   1.000
_cell.angle_alpha   90.00
_cell.angle_beta   90.00
_cell.angle_gamma   90.00
#
_symmetry.space_group_name_H-M   'P 1'
#
loop_
_entity.id
_entity.type
_entity.pdbx_description
1 polymer ?
#
loop_
_entity_poly.entity_id
_entity_poly.type
_entity_poly.pdbx_seq_one_letter_code
_entity_poly.pdbx_strand_id
1 'polypeptide(L)'
;MNISRRYALKSLLSLISYVSLSKVSFGKNLILEGKTVIVIGAGISGLVAALTLVQKGANVIILEAKDYVGGRIKTNRNLGVPFEFGAGWIHGPSKENPIKNLADRSKSSLFVTDDDSCELLNLSGNYIDDKVWNEIEKIW
;
A
#
# COMPACT_ATOMS: atom_id res chain seq x y z
N MET A 1 -26.17 -20.48 -8.14
CA MET A 1 -26.90 -19.38 -7.48
C MET A 1 -26.06 -18.11 -7.68
N ASN A 2 -26.44 -17.27 -8.67
CA ASN A 2 -25.68 -16.05 -9.00
C ASN A 2 -26.09 -14.92 -8.02
N ILE A 3 -25.25 -14.67 -7.03
CA ILE A 3 -25.44 -13.52 -6.12
C ILE A 3 -25.04 -12.26 -6.89
N SER A 4 -26.01 -11.36 -7.14
CA SER A 4 -25.75 -10.07 -7.77
C SER A 4 -24.71 -9.27 -6.98
N ARG A 5 -23.75 -8.62 -7.69
CA ARG A 5 -22.73 -7.73 -7.09
C ARG A 5 -23.32 -6.68 -6.13
N ARG A 6 -24.57 -6.23 -6.39
CA ARG A 6 -25.30 -5.28 -5.54
C ARG A 6 -25.69 -5.88 -4.18
N TYR A 7 -26.01 -7.17 -4.12
CA TYR A 7 -26.34 -7.86 -2.86
C TYR A 7 -25.07 -8.12 -2.05
N ALA A 8 -23.96 -8.49 -2.71
CA ALA A 8 -22.67 -8.67 -2.04
C ALA A 8 -22.16 -7.34 -1.42
N LEU A 9 -22.31 -6.22 -2.14
CA LEU A 9 -21.96 -4.89 -1.62
C LEU A 9 -22.87 -4.45 -0.45
N LYS A 10 -24.17 -4.72 -0.50
CA LYS A 10 -25.10 -4.37 0.58
C LYS A 10 -24.84 -5.20 1.84
N SER A 11 -24.55 -6.49 1.71
CA SER A 11 -24.18 -7.33 2.83
C SER A 11 -22.81 -6.97 3.41
N LEU A 12 -21.85 -6.54 2.58
CA LEU A 12 -20.56 -6.03 3.06
C LEU A 12 -20.73 -4.71 3.83
N LEU A 13 -21.54 -3.78 3.33
CA LEU A 13 -21.86 -2.52 4.01
C LEU A 13 -22.59 -2.75 5.34
N SER A 14 -23.51 -3.71 5.43
CA SER A 14 -24.20 -4.04 6.69
C SER A 14 -23.26 -4.69 7.71
N LEU A 15 -22.29 -5.50 7.27
CA LEU A 15 -21.24 -6.05 8.14
C LEU A 15 -20.30 -4.96 8.67
N ILE A 16 -19.92 -4.00 7.80
CA ILE A 16 -19.09 -2.85 8.19
C ILE A 16 -19.82 -1.96 9.21
N SER A 17 -21.13 -1.74 9.04
CA SER A 17 -21.94 -0.98 10.00
C SER A 17 -22.06 -1.70 11.34
N TYR A 18 -22.14 -3.02 11.37
CA TYR A 18 -22.20 -3.80 12.60
C TYR A 18 -20.87 -3.79 13.36
N VAL A 19 -19.75 -3.85 12.64
CA VAL A 19 -18.40 -3.77 13.23
C VAL A 19 -18.08 -2.36 13.75
N SER A 20 -18.65 -1.30 13.13
CA SER A 20 -18.45 0.10 13.56
C SER A 20 -19.18 0.43 14.87
N LEU A 21 -20.20 -0.32 15.25
CA LEU A 21 -20.97 -0.14 16.52
C LEU A 21 -20.34 -0.89 17.70
N SER A 22 -19.51 -1.88 17.46
CA SER A 22 -18.66 -2.44 18.50
C SER A 22 -17.49 -1.47 18.70
N LYS A 23 -17.45 -0.77 19.84
CA LYS A 23 -16.27 -0.06 20.30
C LYS A 23 -15.15 -1.10 20.40
N VAL A 24 -14.36 -1.24 19.33
CA VAL A 24 -13.11 -1.99 19.40
C VAL A 24 -12.21 -1.17 20.31
N SER A 25 -12.32 -1.43 21.60
CA SER A 25 -11.39 -0.93 22.59
C SER A 25 -10.05 -1.59 22.27
N PHE A 26 -9.17 -0.85 21.60
CA PHE A 26 -7.77 -1.23 21.53
C PHE A 26 -7.20 -1.13 22.95
N GLY A 27 -7.43 -2.16 23.74
CA GLY A 27 -6.86 -2.30 25.06
C GLY A 27 -5.33 -2.23 24.95
N LYS A 28 -4.73 -1.33 25.72
CA LYS A 28 -3.29 -1.03 25.72
C LYS A 28 -2.37 -2.23 25.94
N ASN A 29 -2.90 -3.40 26.33
CA ASN A 29 -2.13 -4.61 26.65
C ASN A 29 -2.87 -5.88 26.22
N LEU A 30 -3.22 -6.00 24.94
CA LEU A 30 -3.74 -7.27 24.43
C LEU A 30 -2.57 -8.26 24.27
N ILE A 31 -2.44 -9.18 25.22
CA ILE A 31 -1.55 -10.34 25.09
C ILE A 31 -2.31 -11.40 24.30
N LEU A 32 -1.73 -11.82 23.18
CA LEU A 32 -2.33 -12.80 22.26
C LEU A 32 -1.63 -14.16 22.35
N GLU A 33 -0.95 -14.42 23.47
CA GLU A 33 -0.21 -15.65 23.67
C GLU A 33 -1.13 -16.87 23.50
N GLY A 34 -0.68 -17.83 22.69
CA GLY A 34 -1.42 -19.05 22.37
C GLY A 34 -2.63 -18.86 21.44
N LYS A 35 -2.92 -17.65 20.99
CA LYS A 35 -3.97 -17.42 19.98
C LYS A 35 -3.41 -17.58 18.57
N THR A 36 -4.17 -18.26 17.71
CA THR A 36 -3.87 -18.30 16.27
C THR A 36 -4.73 -17.27 15.54
N VAL A 37 -4.09 -16.41 14.76
CA VAL A 37 -4.74 -15.37 13.97
C VAL A 37 -4.43 -15.58 12.49
N ILE A 38 -5.46 -15.55 11.67
CA ILE A 38 -5.32 -15.62 10.20
C ILE A 38 -5.38 -14.21 9.63
N VAL A 39 -4.36 -13.83 8.89
CA VAL A 39 -4.30 -12.56 8.14
C VAL A 39 -4.52 -12.88 6.67
N ILE A 40 -5.49 -12.25 6.04
CA ILE A 40 -5.80 -12.45 4.63
C ILE A 40 -5.15 -11.34 3.80
N GLY A 41 -4.22 -11.73 2.94
CA GLY A 41 -3.44 -10.86 2.07
C GLY A 41 -2.05 -10.53 2.64
N ALA A 42 -1.01 -10.76 1.82
CA ALA A 42 0.39 -10.46 2.13
C ALA A 42 0.86 -9.14 1.48
N GLY A 43 -0.01 -8.15 1.36
CA GLY A 43 0.37 -6.77 1.06
C GLY A 43 0.96 -6.08 2.28
N ILE A 44 1.48 -4.85 2.14
CA ILE A 44 2.15 -4.12 3.23
C ILE A 44 1.30 -4.04 4.50
N SER A 45 0.00 -3.78 4.38
CA SER A 45 -0.91 -3.68 5.54
C SER A 45 -1.06 -5.01 6.26
N GLY A 46 -1.21 -6.12 5.51
CA GLY A 46 -1.30 -7.47 6.08
C GLY A 46 -0.01 -7.89 6.76
N LEU A 47 1.14 -7.62 6.15
CA LEU A 47 2.46 -7.92 6.71
C LEU A 47 2.73 -7.14 8.00
N VAL A 48 2.39 -5.84 8.04
CA VAL A 48 2.53 -5.01 9.25
C VAL A 48 1.58 -5.47 10.35
N ALA A 49 0.34 -5.81 10.00
CA ALA A 49 -0.61 -6.37 10.96
C ALA A 49 -0.11 -7.71 11.53
N ALA A 50 0.38 -8.60 10.68
CA ALA A 50 0.95 -9.88 11.08
C ALA A 50 2.15 -9.69 12.02
N LEU A 51 3.09 -8.81 11.68
CA LEU A 51 4.23 -8.49 12.52
C LEU A 51 3.79 -7.97 13.90
N THR A 52 2.81 -7.08 13.94
CA THR A 52 2.27 -6.52 15.18
C THR A 52 1.63 -7.60 16.04
N LEU A 53 0.89 -8.54 15.43
CA LEU A 53 0.25 -9.66 16.13
C LEU A 53 1.28 -10.63 16.71
N VAL A 54 2.33 -10.96 15.94
CA VAL A 54 3.44 -11.80 16.40
C VAL A 54 4.15 -11.15 17.59
N GLN A 55 4.40 -9.84 17.55
CA GLN A 55 4.99 -9.10 18.67
C GLN A 55 4.12 -9.11 19.94
N LYS A 56 2.83 -9.37 19.79
CA LYS A 56 1.87 -9.55 20.89
C LYS A 56 1.68 -11.02 21.33
N GLY A 57 2.50 -11.93 20.82
CA GLY A 57 2.52 -13.33 21.19
C GLY A 57 1.53 -14.23 20.41
N ALA A 58 0.92 -13.75 19.34
CA ALA A 58 0.03 -14.56 18.51
C ALA A 58 0.81 -15.51 17.60
N ASN A 59 0.23 -16.68 17.32
CA ASN A 59 0.59 -17.50 16.17
C ASN A 59 -0.11 -16.92 14.94
N VAL A 60 0.63 -16.46 13.95
CA VAL A 60 0.03 -15.82 12.77
C VAL A 60 0.19 -16.68 11.54
N ILE A 61 -0.91 -16.87 10.82
CA ILE A 61 -0.95 -17.52 9.51
C ILE A 61 -1.37 -16.46 8.50
N ILE A 62 -0.56 -16.24 7.46
CA ILE A 62 -0.89 -15.32 6.38
C ILE A 62 -1.34 -16.13 5.18
N LEU A 63 -2.53 -15.81 4.64
CA LEU A 63 -3.07 -16.39 3.42
C LEU A 63 -2.95 -15.35 2.30
N GLU A 64 -2.20 -15.71 1.24
CA GLU A 64 -2.04 -14.89 0.05
C GLU A 64 -2.56 -15.64 -1.17
N ALA A 65 -3.33 -14.97 -2.03
CA ALA A 65 -3.91 -15.57 -3.22
C ALA A 65 -2.95 -15.64 -4.40
N LYS A 66 -1.88 -14.84 -4.39
CA LYS A 66 -0.84 -14.81 -5.42
C LYS A 66 0.36 -15.63 -4.96
N ASP A 67 1.22 -15.95 -5.90
CA ASP A 67 2.49 -16.66 -5.69
C ASP A 67 3.63 -15.73 -5.18
N TYR A 68 3.31 -14.46 -4.87
CA TYR A 68 4.26 -13.47 -4.36
C TYR A 68 3.64 -12.59 -3.26
N VAL A 69 4.48 -12.05 -2.40
CA VAL A 69 4.13 -11.10 -1.35
C VAL A 69 4.36 -9.65 -1.82
N GLY A 70 3.78 -8.67 -1.11
CA GLY A 70 3.94 -7.24 -1.39
C GLY A 70 2.72 -6.60 -2.02
N GLY A 71 1.86 -7.37 -2.72
CA GLY A 71 0.62 -6.86 -3.32
C GLY A 71 0.91 -5.81 -4.40
N ARG A 72 0.54 -4.54 -4.13
CA ARG A 72 0.78 -3.39 -5.04
C ARG A 72 2.19 -2.82 -4.97
N ILE A 73 3.02 -3.30 -4.06
CA ILE A 73 4.45 -2.99 -4.01
C ILE A 73 5.16 -4.15 -4.71
N LYS A 74 5.69 -3.90 -5.89
CA LYS A 74 6.36 -4.92 -6.70
C LYS A 74 7.50 -4.33 -7.49
N THR A 75 8.71 -4.71 -7.15
CA THR A 75 9.93 -4.32 -7.85
C THR A 75 10.29 -5.35 -8.91
N ASN A 76 10.56 -4.92 -10.12
CA ASN A 76 11.14 -5.74 -11.19
C ASN A 76 12.63 -5.39 -11.35
N ARG A 77 13.47 -6.41 -11.44
CA ARG A 77 14.92 -6.27 -11.63
C ARG A 77 15.44 -6.89 -12.94
N ASN A 78 14.53 -7.31 -13.82
CA ASN A 78 14.90 -7.98 -15.08
C ASN A 78 15.68 -7.07 -16.04
N LEU A 79 15.61 -5.76 -15.84
CA LEU A 79 16.35 -4.77 -16.64
C LEU A 79 17.73 -4.41 -16.06
N GLY A 80 18.19 -5.14 -15.02
CA GLY A 80 19.46 -4.86 -14.33
C GLY A 80 19.40 -3.71 -13.32
N VAL A 81 18.30 -2.96 -13.29
CA VAL A 81 18.01 -1.91 -12.32
C VAL A 81 16.65 -2.17 -11.66
N PRO A 82 16.42 -1.72 -10.41
CA PRO A 82 15.12 -1.86 -9.79
C PRO A 82 14.10 -0.94 -10.48
N PHE A 83 12.99 -1.50 -10.90
CA PHE A 83 11.87 -0.79 -11.50
C PHE A 83 10.58 -1.13 -10.75
N GLU A 84 9.90 -0.11 -10.23
CA GLU A 84 8.68 -0.29 -9.46
C GLU A 84 7.45 -0.36 -10.37
N PHE A 85 6.71 -1.48 -10.30
CA PHE A 85 5.46 -1.66 -11.05
C PHE A 85 4.22 -1.15 -10.31
N GLY A 86 4.39 -0.62 -9.14
CA GLY A 86 3.29 -0.16 -8.30
C GLY A 86 3.66 1.06 -7.49
N ALA A 87 3.44 1.00 -6.19
CA ALA A 87 3.72 2.10 -5.29
C ALA A 87 5.23 2.30 -5.11
N GLY A 88 5.80 3.23 -5.87
CA GLY A 88 7.22 3.60 -5.84
C GLY A 88 7.52 4.88 -5.06
N TRP A 89 6.50 5.68 -4.70
CA TRP A 89 6.67 6.94 -3.99
C TRP A 89 6.18 6.92 -2.56
N ILE A 90 6.88 7.63 -1.70
CA ILE A 90 6.46 7.94 -0.33
C ILE A 90 6.02 9.40 -0.31
N HIS A 91 4.71 9.65 -0.37
CA HIS A 91 4.17 11.00 -0.31
C HIS A 91 4.25 11.56 1.11
N GLY A 92 4.67 12.83 1.25
CA GLY A 92 4.82 13.48 2.54
C GLY A 92 5.77 12.75 3.49
N PRO A 93 7.08 12.66 3.18
CA PRO A 93 8.04 11.84 3.93
C PRO A 93 8.45 12.51 5.26
N SER A 94 7.49 12.68 6.17
CA SER A 94 7.71 13.20 7.52
C SER A 94 8.02 12.08 8.54
N LYS A 95 8.41 12.46 9.74
CA LYS A 95 8.66 11.50 10.85
C LYS A 95 7.38 10.77 11.28
N GLU A 96 6.23 11.36 11.04
CA GLU A 96 4.92 10.80 11.36
C GLU A 96 4.45 9.79 10.29
N ASN A 97 5.09 9.79 9.10
CA ASN A 97 4.73 8.89 8.02
C ASN A 97 5.23 7.46 8.32
N PRO A 98 4.32 6.49 8.53
CA PRO A 98 4.71 5.13 8.89
C PRO A 98 5.49 4.41 7.79
N ILE A 99 5.26 4.77 6.51
CA ILE A 99 5.97 4.17 5.37
C ILE A 99 7.41 4.69 5.32
N LYS A 100 7.61 6.00 5.58
CA LYS A 100 8.96 6.57 5.71
C LYS A 100 9.74 5.89 6.82
N ASN A 101 9.10 5.70 7.98
CA ASN A 101 9.71 5.01 9.12
C ASN A 101 10.06 3.54 8.79
N LEU A 102 9.22 2.86 8.02
CA LEU A 102 9.48 1.50 7.57
C LEU A 102 10.69 1.45 6.61
N ALA A 103 10.75 2.38 5.65
CA ALA A 103 11.87 2.51 4.71
C ALA A 103 13.20 2.77 5.43
N ASP A 104 13.20 3.66 6.43
CA ASP A 104 14.38 3.96 7.24
C ASP A 104 14.85 2.74 8.03
N ARG A 105 13.92 2.02 8.66
CA ARG A 105 14.24 0.78 9.40
C ARG A 105 14.79 -0.33 8.52
N SER A 106 14.31 -0.42 7.27
CA SER A 106 14.82 -1.38 6.29
C SER A 106 16.10 -0.92 5.58
N LYS A 107 16.58 0.31 5.90
CA LYS A 107 17.76 0.93 5.26
C LYS A 107 17.59 1.04 3.74
N SER A 108 16.37 1.29 3.28
CA SER A 108 16.08 1.48 1.86
C SER A 108 16.72 2.77 1.36
N SER A 109 17.36 2.73 0.20
CA SER A 109 17.82 3.94 -0.50
C SER A 109 16.62 4.70 -1.02
N LEU A 110 16.51 5.98 -0.66
CA LEU A 110 15.45 6.87 -1.11
C LEU A 110 16.05 8.00 -1.92
N PHE A 111 15.34 8.41 -2.97
CA PHE A 111 15.68 9.55 -3.80
C PHE A 111 14.54 10.57 -3.68
N VAL A 112 14.89 11.84 -3.61
CA VAL A 112 13.91 12.92 -3.72
C VAL A 112 13.64 13.12 -5.21
N THR A 113 12.37 13.00 -5.60
CA THR A 113 11.93 13.36 -6.95
C THR A 113 11.61 14.85 -6.97
N ASP A 114 12.06 15.53 -7.99
CA ASP A 114 11.75 16.92 -8.27
C ASP A 114 10.64 16.95 -9.33
N ASP A 115 9.43 17.26 -8.90
CA ASP A 115 8.25 17.26 -9.78
C ASP A 115 8.32 18.43 -10.80
N ASP A 116 9.12 19.47 -10.50
CA ASP A 116 9.36 20.59 -11.41
C ASP A 116 10.37 20.24 -12.52
N SER A 117 11.14 19.16 -12.34
CA SER A 117 12.10 18.64 -13.32
C SER A 117 11.44 17.59 -14.23
N CYS A 118 10.35 17.95 -14.88
CA CYS A 118 9.59 17.08 -15.76
C CYS A 118 9.83 17.45 -17.22
N GLU A 119 10.23 16.49 -18.04
CA GLU A 119 10.39 16.67 -19.48
C GLU A 119 9.29 15.92 -20.22
N LEU A 120 8.57 16.62 -21.09
CA LEU A 120 7.57 16.01 -21.97
C LEU A 120 8.19 15.66 -23.32
N LEU A 121 8.00 14.42 -23.71
CA LEU A 121 8.42 13.92 -25.02
C LEU A 121 7.18 13.56 -25.85
N ASN A 122 7.20 13.89 -27.14
CA ASN A 122 6.20 13.39 -28.07
C ASN A 122 6.46 11.92 -28.43
N LEU A 123 5.57 11.31 -29.19
CA LEU A 123 5.68 9.89 -29.60
C LEU A 123 6.93 9.59 -30.44
N SER A 124 7.57 10.60 -31.00
CA SER A 124 8.84 10.50 -31.77
C SER A 124 10.07 10.72 -30.88
N GLY A 125 9.90 10.92 -29.57
CA GLY A 125 11.00 11.15 -28.63
C GLY A 125 11.57 12.57 -28.65
N ASN A 126 10.92 13.54 -29.30
CA ASN A 126 11.32 14.93 -29.27
C ASN A 126 10.66 15.70 -28.12
N TYR A 127 11.38 16.64 -27.53
CA TYR A 127 10.85 17.52 -26.50
C TYR A 127 9.64 18.31 -26.98
N ILE A 128 8.65 18.43 -26.12
CA ILE A 128 7.48 19.29 -26.34
C ILE A 128 7.76 20.66 -25.72
N ASP A 129 7.45 21.72 -26.47
CA ASP A 129 7.62 23.13 -26.06
C ASP A 129 6.85 23.42 -24.76
N ASP A 130 7.49 24.17 -23.85
CA ASP A 130 6.92 24.62 -22.56
C ASP A 130 5.57 25.35 -22.73
N LYS A 131 5.30 25.93 -23.90
CA LYS A 131 3.98 26.52 -24.20
C LYS A 131 2.86 25.50 -24.13
N VAL A 132 3.09 24.28 -24.59
CA VAL A 132 2.10 23.19 -24.55
C VAL A 132 1.90 22.75 -23.10
N TRP A 133 2.97 22.71 -22.31
CA TRP A 133 2.88 22.41 -20.88
C TRP A 133 2.02 23.43 -20.15
N ASN A 134 2.27 24.72 -20.36
CA ASN A 134 1.50 25.82 -19.78
C ASN A 134 0.01 25.81 -20.19
N GLU A 135 -0.32 25.25 -21.34
CA GLU A 135 -1.72 25.06 -21.77
C GLU A 135 -2.38 23.90 -21.05
N ILE A 136 -1.66 22.82 -20.81
CA ILE A 136 -2.15 21.64 -20.06
C ILE A 136 -2.43 22.02 -18.60
N GLU A 137 -1.51 22.75 -17.95
CA GLU A 137 -1.68 23.20 -16.56
C GLU A 137 -2.91 24.08 -16.33
N LYS A 138 -3.37 24.81 -17.36
CA LYS A 138 -4.62 25.62 -17.26
C LYS A 138 -5.90 24.79 -17.24
N ILE A 139 -5.81 23.49 -17.58
CA ILE A 139 -6.96 22.59 -17.69
C ILE A 139 -7.18 21.83 -16.37
N TRP A 140 -6.18 21.77 -15.51
CA TRP A 140 -6.17 21.11 -14.18
C TRP A 140 -6.25 22.11 -13.05
#